data_432427c2e2427f244bdf4d61b7db5a36
#
_entry.id   432427c2e2427f244bdf4d61b7db5a36
#
_cell.length_a   1.000
_cell.length_b   1.000
_cell.length_c   1.000
_cell.angle_alpha   90.00
_cell.angle_beta   90.00
_cell.angle_gamma   90.00
#
_symmetry.space_group_name_H-M   'P 1'
#
loop_
_entity.id
_entity.type
_entity.pdbx_description
1 polymer ?
#
loop_
_entity_poly.entity_id
_entity_poly.type
_entity_poly.pdbx_seq_one_letter_code
_entity_poly.pdbx_strand_id
1 'polypeptide(L)'
;MKTICHALFALSALLIASCSKQTSDIIEWSTNGVTGVRMPLHVTFVENVQVEESAMQDAISITPAVGFDAYLSGMRMIRIVPKSPLQYDTQYKVAIDAAKLTGRQHKGIAEFRFATPKLRFTYNDSWLQQNDEMTGYVLIGEIVSSDYAEGSYMERNLKISGAAGTDVKWTHSEDGLTHQYTVGNIVPRGDEGYTLTLDFNYDEKQTLQVEVPRKDEYAVIDHSVNPDPLAIVVTFSEPIRQNQDLKNLIRFDTKFRTSVDKNRLYIYPEARPTGAHSVTIGRDVVSKNGQKLKESYSFTITLPSRTPSIRF
;
A
#
# COMPACT_ATOMS: atom_id res chain seq x y z
N MET A 1 -38.24 -31.91 28.45
CA MET A 1 -38.21 -31.93 26.98
C MET A 1 -37.70 -30.57 26.51
N LYS A 2 -36.42 -30.49 26.15
CA LYS A 2 -35.81 -29.26 25.61
C LYS A 2 -35.44 -29.52 24.15
N THR A 3 -36.14 -28.84 23.27
CA THR A 3 -35.90 -28.91 21.82
C THR A 3 -34.77 -27.97 21.44
N ILE A 4 -33.67 -28.52 20.96
CA ILE A 4 -32.52 -27.77 20.46
C ILE A 4 -32.77 -27.48 18.97
N CYS A 5 -32.95 -26.21 18.62
CA CYS A 5 -33.04 -25.73 17.24
C CYS A 5 -31.59 -25.57 16.69
N HIS A 6 -31.20 -26.45 15.77
CA HIS A 6 -29.97 -26.30 15.01
C HIS A 6 -30.23 -25.39 13.80
N ALA A 7 -29.68 -24.19 13.82
CA ALA A 7 -29.61 -23.32 12.65
C ALA A 7 -28.48 -23.77 11.75
N LEU A 8 -28.77 -24.41 10.63
CA LEU A 8 -27.84 -24.66 9.54
C LEU A 8 -27.52 -23.33 8.83
N PHE A 9 -26.32 -22.84 9.00
CA PHE A 9 -25.75 -21.79 8.15
C PHE A 9 -25.33 -22.44 6.80
N ALA A 10 -26.14 -22.29 5.79
CA ALA A 10 -25.79 -22.66 4.42
C ALA A 10 -24.85 -21.57 3.87
N LEU A 11 -23.55 -21.87 3.84
CA LEU A 11 -22.52 -21.09 3.17
C LEU A 11 -22.66 -21.32 1.65
N SER A 12 -23.42 -20.49 0.95
CA SER A 12 -23.51 -20.49 -0.51
C SER A 12 -22.24 -19.84 -1.08
N ALA A 13 -21.22 -20.66 -1.31
CA ALA A 13 -20.10 -20.28 -2.19
C ALA A 13 -20.65 -20.18 -3.62
N LEU A 14 -20.94 -18.97 -4.08
CA LEU A 14 -21.16 -18.70 -5.50
C LEU A 14 -19.81 -18.82 -6.21
N LEU A 15 -19.52 -20.01 -6.69
CA LEU A 15 -18.52 -20.24 -7.74
C LEU A 15 -19.07 -19.59 -9.02
N ILE A 16 -18.68 -18.34 -9.27
CA ILE A 16 -18.88 -17.71 -10.58
C ILE A 16 -17.86 -18.36 -11.53
N ALA A 17 -18.20 -19.52 -12.07
CA ALA A 17 -17.57 -20.06 -13.26
C ALA A 17 -17.99 -19.14 -14.43
N SER A 18 -17.25 -18.05 -14.64
CA SER A 18 -17.41 -17.19 -15.82
C SER A 18 -16.81 -17.91 -17.04
N CYS A 19 -17.52 -18.88 -17.56
CA CYS A 19 -17.40 -19.25 -18.98
C CYS A 19 -18.13 -18.15 -19.77
N SER A 20 -17.46 -17.06 -20.11
CA SER A 20 -17.97 -16.14 -21.11
C SER A 20 -17.95 -16.87 -22.47
N LYS A 21 -19.07 -17.44 -22.90
CA LYS A 21 -19.26 -17.81 -24.31
C LYS A 21 -19.07 -16.52 -25.11
N GLN A 22 -18.02 -16.46 -25.88
CA GLN A 22 -17.76 -15.42 -26.88
C GLN A 22 -18.94 -15.49 -27.87
N THR A 23 -19.76 -14.45 -27.92
CA THR A 23 -21.08 -14.46 -28.58
C THR A 23 -21.00 -14.07 -30.06
N SER A 24 -19.79 -13.94 -30.63
CA SER A 24 -19.70 -13.64 -32.07
C SER A 24 -18.54 -14.36 -32.73
N ASP A 25 -18.80 -14.92 -33.88
CA ASP A 25 -17.82 -15.59 -34.73
C ASP A 25 -16.72 -14.66 -35.27
N ILE A 26 -16.81 -13.34 -34.99
CA ILE A 26 -15.88 -12.34 -35.49
C ILE A 26 -14.79 -11.95 -34.49
N ILE A 27 -14.97 -12.21 -33.19
CA ILE A 27 -13.94 -11.95 -32.18
C ILE A 27 -13.11 -13.20 -31.94
N GLU A 28 -11.81 -13.11 -32.23
CA GLU A 28 -10.83 -14.17 -31.95
C GLU A 28 -10.43 -14.12 -30.46
N TRP A 29 -10.18 -12.92 -29.94
CA TRP A 29 -9.79 -12.72 -28.55
C TRP A 29 -10.24 -11.34 -28.05
N SER A 30 -10.51 -11.22 -26.77
CA SER A 30 -10.81 -9.94 -26.11
C SER A 30 -10.34 -9.93 -24.66
N THR A 31 -10.14 -8.75 -24.13
CA THR A 31 -9.95 -8.57 -22.68
C THR A 31 -11.09 -9.22 -21.93
N ASN A 32 -10.78 -10.08 -20.98
CA ASN A 32 -11.75 -10.78 -20.15
C ASN A 32 -11.22 -10.92 -18.71
N GLY A 33 -12.06 -11.44 -17.80
CA GLY A 33 -11.69 -11.59 -16.39
C GLY A 33 -11.61 -10.25 -15.68
N VAL A 34 -10.59 -10.08 -14.84
CA VAL A 34 -10.35 -8.86 -14.05
C VAL A 34 -9.20 -8.07 -14.66
N THR A 35 -9.41 -6.78 -14.90
CA THR A 35 -8.39 -5.87 -15.45
C THR A 35 -8.30 -4.59 -14.62
N GLY A 36 -7.11 -4.00 -14.54
CA GLY A 36 -6.88 -2.76 -13.79
C GLY A 36 -7.68 -1.57 -14.35
N VAL A 37 -8.03 -0.63 -13.48
CA VAL A 37 -8.92 0.49 -13.81
C VAL A 37 -8.35 1.47 -14.84
N ARG A 38 -7.05 1.47 -15.07
CA ARG A 38 -6.34 2.28 -16.09
C ARG A 38 -5.83 1.47 -17.27
N MET A 39 -6.05 0.16 -17.26
CA MET A 39 -5.54 -0.70 -18.31
C MET A 39 -6.32 -0.53 -19.61
N PRO A 40 -5.66 -0.46 -20.77
CA PRO A 40 -6.35 -0.48 -22.04
C PRO A 40 -7.02 -1.84 -22.26
N LEU A 41 -8.18 -1.81 -22.92
CA LEU A 41 -8.88 -3.01 -23.34
C LEU A 41 -8.46 -3.34 -24.78
N HIS A 42 -8.38 -4.61 -25.09
CA HIS A 42 -8.01 -5.09 -26.41
C HIS A 42 -9.07 -6.04 -26.94
N VAL A 43 -9.31 -5.97 -28.23
CA VAL A 43 -10.13 -6.94 -28.96
C VAL A 43 -9.45 -7.26 -30.29
N THR A 44 -9.29 -8.55 -30.55
CA THR A 44 -8.72 -9.07 -31.81
C THR A 44 -9.82 -9.76 -32.62
N PHE A 45 -9.90 -9.41 -33.88
CA PHE A 45 -10.88 -9.96 -34.82
C PHE A 45 -10.28 -11.06 -35.66
N VAL A 46 -11.12 -12.00 -36.15
CA VAL A 46 -10.71 -13.09 -37.10
C VAL A 46 -10.27 -12.50 -38.43
N GLU A 47 -10.86 -11.38 -38.86
CA GLU A 47 -10.57 -10.70 -40.12
C GLU A 47 -9.97 -9.31 -39.90
N ASN A 48 -9.42 -8.75 -40.98
CA ASN A 48 -8.88 -7.39 -40.95
C ASN A 48 -10.00 -6.35 -40.74
N VAL A 49 -9.74 -5.41 -39.86
CA VAL A 49 -10.61 -4.25 -39.64
C VAL A 49 -10.32 -3.22 -40.73
N GLN A 50 -11.36 -2.81 -41.47
CA GLN A 50 -11.25 -1.89 -42.61
C GLN A 50 -12.00 -0.60 -42.33
N VAL A 51 -11.64 0.09 -41.25
CA VAL A 51 -12.35 1.32 -40.84
C VAL A 51 -11.36 2.37 -40.39
N GLU A 52 -11.72 3.62 -40.64
CA GLU A 52 -10.98 4.76 -40.08
C GLU A 52 -11.23 4.88 -38.57
N GLU A 53 -10.26 5.41 -37.83
CA GLU A 53 -10.32 5.52 -36.36
C GLU A 53 -11.54 6.29 -35.87
N SER A 54 -11.97 7.32 -36.60
CA SER A 54 -13.18 8.10 -36.30
C SER A 54 -14.46 7.27 -36.26
N ALA A 55 -14.56 6.27 -37.13
CA ALA A 55 -15.72 5.38 -37.20
C ALA A 55 -15.70 4.28 -36.13
N MET A 56 -14.53 3.99 -35.53
CA MET A 56 -14.42 3.00 -34.46
C MET A 56 -15.16 3.44 -33.19
N GLN A 57 -15.08 4.72 -32.84
CA GLN A 57 -15.79 5.24 -31.68
C GLN A 57 -17.30 5.11 -31.79
N ASP A 58 -17.85 5.29 -32.99
CA ASP A 58 -19.29 5.14 -33.25
C ASP A 58 -19.74 3.70 -33.28
N ALA A 59 -18.82 2.76 -33.49
CA ALA A 59 -19.10 1.32 -33.54
C ALA A 59 -18.99 0.64 -32.18
N ILE A 60 -18.38 1.29 -31.18
CA ILE A 60 -18.09 0.68 -29.86
C ILE A 60 -18.90 1.37 -28.79
N SER A 61 -19.48 0.59 -27.88
CA SER A 61 -20.12 1.11 -26.67
C SER A 61 -19.67 0.33 -25.45
N ILE A 62 -19.53 1.03 -24.32
CA ILE A 62 -19.15 0.44 -23.03
C ILE A 62 -20.26 0.71 -22.02
N THR A 63 -20.66 -0.30 -21.28
CA THR A 63 -21.67 -0.20 -20.24
C THR A 63 -21.10 -0.78 -18.92
N PRO A 64 -21.11 -0.02 -17.80
CA PRO A 64 -21.51 1.37 -17.65
C PRO A 64 -20.76 2.33 -18.59
N ALA A 65 -21.37 3.47 -18.90
CA ALA A 65 -20.84 4.41 -19.89
C ALA A 65 -19.48 5.00 -19.44
N VAL A 66 -18.48 4.93 -20.31
CA VAL A 66 -17.12 5.44 -20.10
C VAL A 66 -16.68 6.15 -21.38
N GLY A 67 -16.08 7.31 -21.25
CA GLY A 67 -15.37 7.95 -22.36
C GLY A 67 -14.10 7.18 -22.69
N PHE A 68 -13.86 6.91 -23.97
CA PHE A 68 -12.67 6.20 -24.44
C PHE A 68 -12.20 6.74 -25.77
N ASP A 69 -10.96 6.40 -26.11
CA ASP A 69 -10.43 6.50 -27.46
C ASP A 69 -10.15 5.07 -27.99
N ALA A 70 -10.34 4.85 -29.29
CA ALA A 70 -10.12 3.56 -29.92
C ALA A 70 -9.11 3.71 -31.04
N TYR A 71 -8.12 2.82 -31.07
CA TYR A 71 -7.03 2.81 -32.04
C TYR A 71 -6.87 1.43 -32.67
N LEU A 72 -6.54 1.40 -33.97
CA LEU A 72 -6.16 0.17 -34.64
C LEU A 72 -4.70 -0.16 -34.30
N SER A 73 -4.46 -1.32 -33.69
CA SER A 73 -3.14 -1.84 -33.37
C SER A 73 -2.82 -3.04 -34.27
N GLY A 74 -2.24 -2.76 -35.42
CA GLY A 74 -2.09 -3.75 -36.50
C GLY A 74 -3.37 -3.87 -37.34
N MET A 75 -3.56 -4.96 -38.08
CA MET A 75 -4.68 -5.09 -39.02
C MET A 75 -5.96 -5.68 -38.40
N ARG A 76 -5.87 -6.34 -37.25
CA ARG A 76 -6.98 -7.10 -36.66
C ARG A 76 -7.29 -6.74 -35.21
N MET A 77 -6.48 -5.90 -34.55
CA MET A 77 -6.65 -5.59 -33.15
C MET A 77 -7.03 -4.15 -32.93
N ILE A 78 -8.10 -3.93 -32.16
CA ILE A 78 -8.47 -2.62 -31.66
C ILE A 78 -8.03 -2.51 -30.20
N ARG A 79 -7.35 -1.43 -29.87
CA ARG A 79 -7.01 -1.00 -28.52
C ARG A 79 -7.97 0.09 -28.09
N ILE A 80 -8.69 -0.12 -27.01
CA ILE A 80 -9.65 0.83 -26.43
C ILE A 80 -9.03 1.38 -25.15
N VAL A 81 -8.84 2.69 -25.07
CA VAL A 81 -8.19 3.36 -23.94
C VAL A 81 -9.21 4.23 -23.20
N PRO A 82 -9.61 3.90 -21.99
CA PRO A 82 -10.48 4.75 -21.17
C PRO A 82 -9.84 6.14 -20.95
N LYS A 83 -10.62 7.20 -21.10
CA LYS A 83 -10.17 8.60 -20.88
C LYS A 83 -9.99 8.95 -19.40
N SER A 84 -10.61 8.18 -18.53
CA SER A 84 -10.51 8.27 -17.08
C SER A 84 -10.45 6.87 -16.47
N PRO A 85 -9.93 6.71 -15.24
CA PRO A 85 -9.99 5.42 -14.56
C PRO A 85 -11.40 4.86 -14.52
N LEU A 86 -11.53 3.57 -14.76
CA LEU A 86 -12.78 2.85 -14.62
C LEU A 86 -13.21 2.81 -13.14
N GLN A 87 -14.49 2.58 -12.87
CA GLN A 87 -14.97 2.38 -11.50
C GLN A 87 -14.47 1.02 -10.97
N TYR A 88 -14.06 0.98 -9.71
CA TYR A 88 -13.67 -0.27 -9.05
C TYR A 88 -14.87 -1.19 -8.84
N ASP A 89 -14.60 -2.46 -8.61
CA ASP A 89 -15.59 -3.50 -8.29
C ASP A 89 -16.81 -3.49 -9.24
N THR A 90 -16.53 -3.26 -10.53
CA THR A 90 -17.57 -3.01 -11.53
C THR A 90 -17.44 -3.99 -12.69
N GLN A 91 -18.57 -4.55 -13.10
CA GLN A 91 -18.65 -5.35 -14.32
C GLN A 91 -18.95 -4.44 -15.52
N TYR A 92 -18.16 -4.58 -16.56
CA TYR A 92 -18.29 -3.85 -17.80
C TYR A 92 -18.66 -4.79 -18.94
N LYS A 93 -19.49 -4.27 -19.85
CA LYS A 93 -19.82 -4.90 -21.10
C LYS A 93 -19.38 -3.96 -22.24
N VAL A 94 -18.65 -4.50 -23.18
CA VAL A 94 -18.29 -3.83 -24.43
C VAL A 94 -19.11 -4.45 -25.54
N ALA A 95 -19.82 -3.64 -26.31
CA ALA A 95 -20.58 -4.06 -27.46
C ALA A 95 -20.04 -3.35 -28.71
N ILE A 96 -19.85 -4.12 -29.77
CA ILE A 96 -19.22 -3.70 -31.01
C ILE A 96 -20.14 -3.99 -32.18
N ASP A 97 -20.53 -2.96 -32.93
CA ASP A 97 -21.27 -3.10 -34.18
C ASP A 97 -20.36 -3.61 -35.29
N ALA A 98 -20.48 -4.90 -35.57
CA ALA A 98 -19.64 -5.59 -36.56
C ALA A 98 -19.80 -5.03 -37.98
N ALA A 99 -20.99 -4.60 -38.34
CA ALA A 99 -21.26 -4.05 -39.68
C ALA A 99 -20.53 -2.73 -39.91
N LYS A 100 -20.39 -1.92 -38.86
CA LYS A 100 -19.63 -0.66 -38.93
C LYS A 100 -18.13 -0.88 -39.05
N LEU A 101 -17.59 -1.95 -38.43
CA LEU A 101 -16.15 -2.22 -38.41
C LEU A 101 -15.65 -3.03 -39.63
N THR A 102 -16.50 -3.83 -40.25
CA THR A 102 -16.10 -4.76 -41.30
C THR A 102 -16.70 -4.42 -42.68
N GLY A 103 -17.21 -3.21 -42.84
CA GLY A 103 -17.81 -2.76 -44.10
C GLY A 103 -19.05 -3.56 -44.52
N ARG A 104 -19.89 -3.99 -43.56
CA ARG A 104 -21.13 -4.75 -43.72
C ARG A 104 -20.98 -6.22 -44.09
N GLN A 105 -19.78 -6.79 -44.09
CA GLN A 105 -19.59 -8.24 -44.32
C GLN A 105 -20.16 -9.10 -43.19
N HIS A 106 -20.14 -8.58 -41.96
CA HIS A 106 -20.74 -9.20 -40.79
C HIS A 106 -21.89 -8.37 -40.25
N LYS A 107 -22.97 -9.01 -39.87
CA LYS A 107 -24.14 -8.39 -39.28
C LYS A 107 -24.23 -8.77 -37.79
N GLY A 108 -24.62 -7.81 -36.96
CA GLY A 108 -24.88 -8.02 -35.54
C GLY A 108 -23.91 -7.32 -34.63
N ILE A 109 -24.15 -7.51 -33.33
CA ILE A 109 -23.35 -6.90 -32.26
C ILE A 109 -22.50 -7.99 -31.62
N ALA A 110 -21.20 -7.80 -31.63
CA ALA A 110 -20.25 -8.60 -30.90
C ALA A 110 -20.10 -8.06 -29.47
N GLU A 111 -20.11 -8.91 -28.47
CA GLU A 111 -20.03 -8.49 -27.07
C GLU A 111 -18.94 -9.25 -26.33
N PHE A 112 -18.23 -8.55 -25.44
CA PHE A 112 -17.39 -9.15 -24.43
C PHE A 112 -17.54 -8.45 -23.08
N ARG A 113 -17.11 -9.11 -22.01
CA ARG A 113 -17.25 -8.62 -20.64
C ARG A 113 -15.94 -8.73 -19.88
N PHE A 114 -15.72 -7.79 -19.00
CA PHE A 114 -14.62 -7.80 -18.04
C PHE A 114 -15.09 -7.19 -16.73
N ALA A 115 -14.30 -7.30 -15.69
CA ALA A 115 -14.54 -6.65 -14.41
C ALA A 115 -13.29 -5.89 -13.97
N THR A 116 -13.48 -4.88 -13.13
CA THR A 116 -12.41 -4.21 -12.42
C THR A 116 -12.27 -4.76 -11.00
N PRO A 117 -11.08 -4.76 -10.41
CA PRO A 117 -10.89 -5.25 -9.06
C PRO A 117 -11.53 -4.31 -8.02
N LYS A 118 -11.83 -4.84 -6.84
CA LYS A 118 -12.06 -4.03 -5.65
C LYS A 118 -10.75 -3.38 -5.23
N LEU A 119 -10.75 -2.08 -4.98
CA LEU A 119 -9.60 -1.37 -4.46
C LEU A 119 -9.33 -1.80 -3.00
N ARG A 120 -8.10 -2.20 -2.71
CA ARG A 120 -7.65 -2.61 -1.39
C ARG A 120 -6.37 -1.87 -1.04
N PHE A 121 -6.13 -1.70 0.26
CA PHE A 121 -4.95 -1.00 0.77
C PHE A 121 -4.16 -1.90 1.71
N THR A 122 -2.84 -1.85 1.56
CA THR A 122 -1.88 -2.41 2.51
C THR A 122 -1.20 -1.24 3.19
N TYR A 123 -1.22 -1.24 4.51
CA TYR A 123 -0.59 -0.22 5.33
C TYR A 123 0.76 -0.76 5.78
N ASN A 124 1.82 -0.15 5.30
CA ASN A 124 3.16 -0.47 5.75
C ASN A 124 3.42 0.19 7.10
N ASP A 125 4.48 -0.27 7.78
CA ASP A 125 4.85 0.27 9.08
C ASP A 125 5.03 1.79 9.00
N SER A 126 4.50 2.47 10.00
CA SER A 126 4.68 3.92 10.19
C SER A 126 5.58 4.15 11.39
N TRP A 127 6.49 5.10 11.28
CA TRP A 127 7.45 5.38 12.35
C TRP A 127 7.50 6.86 12.69
N LEU A 128 7.64 7.12 13.98
CA LEU A 128 7.87 8.44 14.52
C LEU A 128 9.38 8.76 14.45
N GLN A 129 9.72 9.90 13.89
CA GLN A 129 11.10 10.37 13.78
C GLN A 129 11.20 11.78 14.35
N GLN A 130 12.30 12.08 15.03
CA GLN A 130 12.59 13.44 15.46
C GLN A 130 12.81 14.34 14.22
N ASN A 131 12.28 15.56 14.24
CA ASN A 131 12.55 16.53 13.18
C ASN A 131 14.02 16.99 13.22
N ASP A 132 14.50 17.61 12.14
CA ASP A 132 15.90 18.01 12.01
C ASP A 132 16.34 19.01 13.09
N GLU A 133 15.41 19.81 13.59
CA GLU A 133 15.63 20.82 14.65
C GLU A 133 15.63 20.21 16.05
N MET A 134 15.24 18.94 16.18
CA MET A 134 15.10 18.22 17.46
C MET A 134 14.11 18.86 18.44
N THR A 135 13.12 19.59 17.90
CA THR A 135 12.09 20.31 18.68
C THR A 135 10.74 19.60 18.69
N GLY A 136 10.59 18.59 17.85
CA GLY A 136 9.36 17.82 17.66
C GLY A 136 9.58 16.60 16.80
N TYR A 137 8.49 16.02 16.34
CA TYR A 137 8.50 14.80 15.56
C TYR A 137 7.82 14.98 14.19
N VAL A 138 8.16 14.09 13.29
CA VAL A 138 7.43 13.79 12.07
C VAL A 138 7.05 12.31 12.09
N LEU A 139 5.85 12.00 11.66
CA LEU A 139 5.41 10.62 11.45
C LEU A 139 5.44 10.34 9.95
N ILE A 140 6.16 9.30 9.56
CA ILE A 140 6.30 8.88 8.18
C ILE A 140 5.59 7.55 8.02
N GLY A 141 4.80 7.39 6.96
CA GLY A 141 4.15 6.12 6.65
C GLY A 141 3.90 5.95 5.17
N GLU A 142 3.54 4.74 4.80
CA GLU A 142 3.30 4.35 3.41
C GLU A 142 2.07 3.47 3.30
N ILE A 143 1.29 3.71 2.26
CA ILE A 143 0.12 2.93 1.88
C ILE A 143 0.33 2.44 0.45
N VAL A 144 0.11 1.15 0.23
CA VAL A 144 0.15 0.55 -1.10
C VAL A 144 -1.26 0.13 -1.50
N SER A 145 -1.71 0.59 -2.65
CA SER A 145 -2.99 0.22 -3.23
C SER A 145 -2.88 -0.98 -4.17
N SER A 146 -3.91 -1.81 -4.23
CA SER A 146 -3.95 -3.00 -5.09
C SER A 146 -4.13 -2.67 -6.58
N ASP A 147 -4.53 -1.45 -6.91
CA ASP A 147 -4.67 -0.89 -8.24
C ASP A 147 -4.49 0.64 -8.14
N TYR A 148 -4.48 1.33 -9.28
CA TYR A 148 -4.35 2.78 -9.31
C TYR A 148 -5.30 3.44 -8.30
N ALA A 149 -4.78 4.29 -7.44
CA ALA A 149 -5.56 5.15 -6.56
C ALA A 149 -5.14 6.61 -6.79
N GLU A 150 -6.13 7.48 -6.96
CA GLU A 150 -5.86 8.90 -7.18
C GLU A 150 -5.33 9.55 -5.90
N GLY A 151 -4.23 10.33 -5.99
CA GLY A 151 -3.63 10.99 -4.84
C GLY A 151 -4.63 11.85 -4.06
N SER A 152 -5.47 12.60 -4.74
CA SER A 152 -6.53 13.40 -4.11
C SER A 152 -7.56 12.57 -3.33
N TYR A 153 -7.81 11.32 -3.74
CA TYR A 153 -8.63 10.38 -2.98
C TYR A 153 -7.93 9.96 -1.69
N MET A 154 -6.62 9.68 -1.77
CA MET A 154 -5.82 9.31 -0.60
C MET A 154 -5.78 10.44 0.43
N GLU A 155 -5.53 11.66 -0.02
CA GLU A 155 -5.42 12.85 0.83
C GLU A 155 -6.72 13.18 1.57
N ARG A 156 -7.86 13.16 0.86
CA ARG A 156 -9.17 13.52 1.46
C ARG A 156 -9.65 12.55 2.53
N ASN A 157 -9.20 11.32 2.49
CA ASN A 157 -9.69 10.25 3.34
C ASN A 157 -8.79 9.97 4.56
N LEU A 158 -7.69 10.70 4.74
CA LEU A 158 -6.92 10.71 5.98
C LEU A 158 -7.40 11.82 6.91
N LYS A 159 -7.76 11.47 8.15
CA LYS A 159 -8.04 12.42 9.23
C LYS A 159 -7.06 12.20 10.36
N ILE A 160 -6.58 13.30 10.93
CA ILE A 160 -5.64 13.27 12.05
C ILE A 160 -6.30 13.97 13.24
N SER A 161 -6.14 13.37 14.42
CA SER A 161 -6.60 13.90 15.69
C SER A 161 -5.57 13.64 16.80
N GLY A 162 -5.74 14.26 17.95
CA GLY A 162 -4.82 14.17 19.09
C GLY A 162 -3.78 15.29 19.13
N ALA A 163 -3.42 15.93 18.01
CA ALA A 163 -2.56 17.10 17.97
C ALA A 163 -3.18 18.23 17.15
N ALA A 164 -2.98 19.46 17.58
CA ALA A 164 -3.38 20.66 16.84
C ALA A 164 -2.21 21.15 15.98
N GLY A 165 -2.53 21.70 14.79
CA GLY A 165 -1.54 22.32 13.91
C GLY A 165 -0.65 21.35 13.15
N THR A 166 -0.98 20.05 13.12
CA THR A 166 -0.31 19.08 12.25
C THR A 166 -0.56 19.43 10.79
N ASP A 167 0.46 19.30 9.98
CA ASP A 167 0.38 19.34 8.51
C ASP A 167 0.67 17.95 7.93
N VAL A 168 0.09 17.67 6.77
CA VAL A 168 0.33 16.40 6.05
C VAL A 168 0.86 16.70 4.67
N LYS A 169 1.99 16.09 4.36
CA LYS A 169 2.57 16.10 3.02
C LYS A 169 2.46 14.71 2.43
N TRP A 170 2.03 14.66 1.17
CA TRP A 170 1.92 13.42 0.42
C TRP A 170 2.87 13.37 -0.75
N THR A 171 3.34 12.18 -1.06
CA THR A 171 4.05 11.84 -2.29
C THR A 171 3.41 10.59 -2.87
N HIS A 172 3.00 10.68 -4.13
CA HIS A 172 2.35 9.57 -4.83
C HIS A 172 3.24 9.12 -5.98
N SER A 173 3.34 7.80 -6.16
CA SER A 173 4.02 7.22 -7.32
C SER A 173 3.24 7.54 -8.61
N GLU A 174 3.94 7.59 -9.74
CA GLU A 174 3.33 7.89 -11.05
C GLU A 174 2.28 6.84 -11.47
N ASP A 175 2.48 5.60 -11.07
CA ASP A 175 1.54 4.51 -11.31
C ASP A 175 0.33 4.54 -10.36
N GLY A 176 0.35 5.41 -9.33
CA GLY A 176 -0.70 5.55 -8.34
C GLY A 176 -0.88 4.33 -7.44
N LEU A 177 0.17 3.53 -7.25
CA LEU A 177 0.13 2.34 -6.40
C LEU A 177 0.73 2.58 -5.01
N THR A 178 1.70 3.50 -4.91
CA THR A 178 2.39 3.79 -3.64
C THR A 178 2.13 5.23 -3.21
N HIS A 179 1.73 5.40 -1.96
CA HIS A 179 1.34 6.68 -1.38
C HIS A 179 2.06 6.87 -0.05
N GLN A 180 3.07 7.74 -0.03
CA GLN A 180 3.79 8.08 1.19
C GLN A 180 3.19 9.34 1.81
N TYR A 181 3.03 9.33 3.13
CA TYR A 181 2.61 10.50 3.89
C TYR A 181 3.61 10.84 4.98
N THR A 182 3.74 12.13 5.24
CA THR A 182 4.52 12.69 6.33
C THR A 182 3.64 13.65 7.12
N VAL A 183 3.39 13.33 8.37
CA VAL A 183 2.68 14.22 9.30
C VAL A 183 3.72 15.04 10.05
N GLY A 184 3.74 16.34 9.82
CA GLY A 184 4.63 17.28 10.46
C GLY A 184 4.02 17.97 11.69
N ASN A 185 4.81 18.83 12.31
CA ASN A 185 4.42 19.65 13.47
C ASN A 185 3.87 18.86 14.66
N ILE A 186 4.39 17.66 14.89
CA ILE A 186 4.06 16.85 16.07
C ILE A 186 4.94 17.35 17.24
N VAL A 187 4.37 18.20 18.10
CA VAL A 187 5.12 18.84 19.20
C VAL A 187 4.83 18.12 20.53
N PRO A 188 5.88 17.64 21.24
CA PRO A 188 5.74 17.07 22.57
C PRO A 188 5.10 18.06 23.55
N ARG A 189 4.18 17.60 24.40
CA ARG A 189 3.57 18.43 25.45
C ARG A 189 4.36 18.34 26.75
N GLY A 190 4.23 19.36 27.63
CA GLY A 190 5.10 19.52 28.80
C GLY A 190 4.98 18.41 29.84
N ASP A 191 3.76 18.01 30.21
CA ASP A 191 3.55 17.23 31.44
C ASP A 191 3.18 15.77 31.16
N GLU A 192 2.55 15.47 30.03
CA GLU A 192 2.10 14.12 29.66
C GLU A 192 2.33 13.85 28.18
N GLY A 193 2.60 12.57 27.85
CA GLY A 193 2.53 12.08 26.47
C GLY A 193 1.08 12.13 25.95
N TYR A 194 0.91 12.00 24.66
CA TYR A 194 -0.42 11.93 24.07
C TYR A 194 -0.44 10.98 22.86
N THR A 195 -1.63 10.51 22.54
CA THR A 195 -1.83 9.66 21.38
C THR A 195 -2.20 10.50 20.17
N LEU A 196 -1.44 10.40 19.11
CA LEU A 196 -1.80 10.87 17.77
C LEU A 196 -2.61 9.77 17.10
N THR A 197 -3.78 10.10 16.57
CA THR A 197 -4.65 9.14 15.89
C THR A 197 -4.78 9.51 14.43
N LEU A 198 -4.51 8.55 13.54
CA LEU A 198 -4.72 8.66 12.11
C LEU A 198 -5.86 7.73 11.71
N ASP A 199 -6.95 8.29 11.22
CA ASP A 199 -8.09 7.55 10.69
C ASP A 199 -8.04 7.54 9.18
N PHE A 200 -7.79 6.38 8.61
CA PHE A 200 -7.82 6.12 7.18
C PHE A 200 -9.25 5.70 6.80
N ASN A 201 -10.01 6.63 6.22
CA ASN A 201 -11.42 6.44 5.88
C ASN A 201 -11.61 5.98 4.43
N TYR A 202 -10.82 4.99 4.01
CA TYR A 202 -11.02 4.28 2.75
C TYR A 202 -12.14 3.25 2.88
N ASP A 203 -12.42 2.47 1.84
CA ASP A 203 -13.49 1.46 1.87
C ASP A 203 -13.37 0.50 3.06
N GLU A 204 -12.16 0.09 3.39
CA GLU A 204 -11.83 -0.63 4.61
C GLU A 204 -11.17 0.36 5.58
N LYS A 205 -11.93 0.79 6.58
CA LYS A 205 -11.43 1.78 7.56
C LYS A 205 -10.35 1.17 8.43
N GLN A 206 -9.28 1.94 8.63
CA GLN A 206 -8.22 1.59 9.56
C GLN A 206 -7.86 2.80 10.43
N THR A 207 -7.50 2.53 11.67
CA THR A 207 -7.00 3.53 12.60
C THR A 207 -5.61 3.14 13.07
N LEU A 208 -4.68 4.08 12.98
CA LEU A 208 -3.34 4.00 13.56
C LEU A 208 -3.26 4.91 14.77
N GLN A 209 -2.78 4.39 15.88
CA GLN A 209 -2.50 5.15 17.09
C GLN A 209 -0.98 5.18 17.32
N VAL A 210 -0.44 6.38 17.52
CA VAL A 210 0.99 6.61 17.72
C VAL A 210 1.16 7.40 19.01
N GLU A 211 1.90 6.81 19.95
CA GLU A 211 2.23 7.48 21.21
C GLU A 211 3.33 8.52 20.98
N VAL A 212 3.02 9.76 21.32
CA VAL A 212 3.98 10.87 21.31
C VAL A 212 4.45 11.10 22.75
N PRO A 213 5.76 10.91 23.03
CA PRO A 213 6.29 11.09 24.37
C PRO A 213 6.14 12.54 24.84
N ARG A 214 6.08 12.72 26.15
CA ARG A 214 6.10 14.07 26.73
C ARG A 214 7.40 14.79 26.40
N LYS A 215 7.38 16.11 26.51
CA LYS A 215 8.60 16.91 26.46
C LYS A 215 9.54 16.45 27.58
N ASP A 216 10.81 16.37 27.29
CA ASP A 216 11.85 15.96 28.26
C ASP A 216 11.75 14.47 28.71
N GLU A 217 11.03 13.62 27.98
CA GLU A 217 11.06 12.17 28.21
C GLU A 217 12.06 11.49 27.29
N TYR A 218 13.03 10.83 27.91
CA TYR A 218 13.92 9.93 27.16
C TYR A 218 13.24 8.58 26.97
N ALA A 219 12.80 8.31 25.76
CA ALA A 219 12.05 7.12 25.41
C ALA A 219 12.55 6.53 24.09
N VAL A 220 12.28 5.23 23.87
CA VAL A 220 12.36 4.64 22.53
C VAL A 220 11.11 5.06 21.78
N ILE A 221 11.28 5.64 20.59
CA ILE A 221 10.18 6.13 19.74
C ILE A 221 9.97 5.29 18.49
N ASP A 222 10.97 4.47 18.12
CA ASP A 222 10.87 3.57 16.96
C ASP A 222 11.89 2.44 17.04
N HIS A 223 11.61 1.32 16.35
CA HIS A 223 12.56 0.27 16.05
C HIS A 223 12.27 -0.35 14.67
N SER A 224 13.33 -0.65 13.93
CA SER A 224 13.24 -1.19 12.59
C SER A 224 14.40 -2.12 12.24
N VAL A 225 14.34 -2.75 11.08
CA VAL A 225 15.44 -3.55 10.51
C VAL A 225 15.98 -2.88 9.26
N ASN A 226 17.29 -2.63 9.26
CA ASN A 226 18.02 -2.39 8.02
C ASN A 226 18.51 -3.74 7.47
N PRO A 227 18.08 -4.17 6.26
CA PRO A 227 18.44 -5.47 5.72
C PRO A 227 19.87 -5.54 5.18
N ASP A 228 20.47 -4.41 4.74
CA ASP A 228 21.80 -4.36 4.15
C ASP A 228 22.51 -3.01 4.42
N PRO A 229 23.54 -2.99 5.30
CA PRO A 229 23.98 -4.10 6.16
C PRO A 229 22.91 -4.43 7.22
N LEU A 230 22.78 -5.73 7.54
CA LEU A 230 21.79 -6.16 8.54
C LEU A 230 22.05 -5.51 9.89
N ALA A 231 21.12 -4.69 10.33
CA ALA A 231 21.14 -4.02 11.62
C ALA A 231 19.72 -3.87 12.17
N ILE A 232 19.58 -4.05 13.46
CA ILE A 232 18.38 -3.58 14.18
C ILE A 232 18.65 -2.14 14.56
N VAL A 233 17.77 -1.24 14.18
CA VAL A 233 17.88 0.20 14.46
C VAL A 233 16.85 0.53 15.53
N VAL A 234 17.29 1.12 16.63
CA VAL A 234 16.42 1.61 17.69
C VAL A 234 16.58 3.13 17.78
N THR A 235 15.49 3.85 17.61
CA THR A 235 15.46 5.32 17.60
C THR A 235 14.91 5.82 18.93
N PHE A 236 15.62 6.77 19.53
CA PHE A 236 15.26 7.38 20.81
C PHE A 236 14.74 8.82 20.61
N SER A 237 14.02 9.32 21.59
CA SER A 237 13.48 10.69 21.62
C SER A 237 14.57 11.77 21.71
N GLU A 238 15.75 11.41 22.21
CA GLU A 238 16.91 12.30 22.34
C GLU A 238 18.21 11.61 21.91
N PRO A 239 19.28 12.36 21.62
CA PRO A 239 20.59 11.77 21.33
C PRO A 239 21.09 10.91 22.48
N ILE A 240 21.66 9.79 22.09
CA ILE A 240 22.25 8.82 23.02
C ILE A 240 23.63 9.35 23.47
N ARG A 241 23.98 9.19 24.77
CA ARG A 241 25.31 9.50 25.25
C ARG A 241 26.34 8.60 24.59
N GLN A 242 27.36 9.21 24.01
CA GLN A 242 28.53 8.50 23.51
C GLN A 242 29.32 7.84 24.67
N ASN A 243 30.07 6.80 24.40
CA ASN A 243 30.98 6.15 25.35
C ASN A 243 30.31 5.50 26.57
N GLN A 244 29.09 5.00 26.44
CA GLN A 244 28.50 4.08 27.43
C GLN A 244 28.63 2.62 26.97
N ASP A 245 28.69 1.70 27.94
CA ASP A 245 28.79 0.25 27.65
C ASP A 245 27.40 -0.32 27.26
N LEU A 246 27.00 -0.06 26.03
CA LEU A 246 25.71 -0.50 25.51
C LEU A 246 25.58 -2.02 25.44
N LYS A 247 26.69 -2.75 25.32
CA LYS A 247 26.66 -4.20 25.19
C LYS A 247 26.06 -4.89 26.42
N ASN A 248 26.31 -4.33 27.62
CA ASN A 248 25.73 -4.84 28.86
C ASN A 248 24.33 -4.32 29.17
N LEU A 249 23.87 -3.30 28.43
CA LEU A 249 22.54 -2.69 28.55
C LEU A 249 21.54 -3.25 27.54
N ILE A 250 21.97 -4.11 26.63
CA ILE A 250 21.11 -4.71 25.60
C ILE A 250 21.08 -6.21 25.79
N ARG A 251 19.89 -6.80 25.80
CA ARG A 251 19.69 -8.24 25.74
C ARG A 251 19.22 -8.63 24.35
N PHE A 252 19.95 -9.50 23.73
CA PHE A 252 19.66 -10.08 22.44
C PHE A 252 20.18 -11.52 22.44
N ASP A 253 19.48 -12.44 21.83
CA ASP A 253 19.77 -13.87 21.87
C ASP A 253 20.96 -14.32 21.03
N THR A 254 21.60 -13.41 20.31
CA THR A 254 22.80 -13.65 19.53
C THR A 254 23.90 -12.64 19.87
N LYS A 255 25.16 -12.97 19.53
CA LYS A 255 26.26 -12.02 19.67
C LYS A 255 26.09 -10.85 18.71
N PHE A 256 26.41 -9.65 19.15
CA PHE A 256 26.23 -8.42 18.40
C PHE A 256 27.30 -7.39 18.69
N ARG A 257 27.40 -6.41 17.79
CA ARG A 257 28.14 -5.16 17.97
C ARG A 257 27.15 -4.01 17.92
N THR A 258 27.52 -2.88 18.50
CA THR A 258 26.68 -1.68 18.49
C THR A 258 27.42 -0.50 17.91
N SER A 259 26.67 0.43 17.30
CA SER A 259 27.11 1.78 17.02
C SER A 259 25.99 2.76 17.32
N VAL A 260 26.37 4.02 17.57
CA VAL A 260 25.42 5.10 17.86
C VAL A 260 25.66 6.23 16.87
N ASP A 261 24.60 6.68 16.25
CA ASP A 261 24.56 7.91 15.47
C ASP A 261 23.43 8.81 15.98
N LYS A 262 23.79 9.89 16.65
CA LYS A 262 22.84 10.83 17.31
C LYS A 262 21.88 10.07 18.25
N ASN A 263 20.58 9.97 17.87
CA ASN A 263 19.53 9.32 18.63
C ASN A 263 19.24 7.90 18.13
N ARG A 264 20.04 7.35 17.23
CA ARG A 264 19.89 6.01 16.68
C ARG A 264 20.95 5.05 17.22
N LEU A 265 20.50 3.92 17.75
CA LEU A 265 21.30 2.79 18.16
C LEU A 265 21.20 1.71 17.10
N TYR A 266 22.34 1.33 16.55
CA TYR A 266 22.45 0.22 15.60
C TYR A 266 22.98 -1.01 16.32
N ILE A 267 22.27 -2.13 16.22
CA ILE A 267 22.66 -3.43 16.76
C ILE A 267 22.94 -4.34 15.57
N TYR A 268 24.19 -4.72 15.37
CA TYR A 268 24.65 -5.57 14.28
C TYR A 268 24.86 -6.99 14.78
N PRO A 269 24.01 -7.96 14.42
CA PRO A 269 24.24 -9.37 14.75
C PRO A 269 25.55 -9.87 14.12
N GLU A 270 26.41 -10.57 14.90
CA GLU A 270 27.66 -11.13 14.36
C GLU A 270 27.40 -12.32 13.42
N ALA A 271 26.41 -13.17 13.75
CA ALA A 271 25.79 -14.10 12.81
C ALA A 271 24.65 -13.40 12.08
N ARG A 272 24.16 -13.95 10.96
CA ARG A 272 22.91 -13.48 10.32
C ARG A 272 21.74 -14.34 10.78
N PRO A 273 21.18 -14.12 11.95
CA PRO A 273 20.00 -14.84 12.40
C PRO A 273 18.80 -14.45 11.51
N THR A 274 17.82 -15.34 11.45
CA THR A 274 16.58 -15.14 10.66
C THR A 274 15.37 -15.48 11.51
N GLY A 275 14.23 -14.91 11.21
CA GLY A 275 12.99 -15.16 11.96
C GLY A 275 12.79 -14.19 13.12
N ALA A 276 11.89 -14.53 14.02
CA ALA A 276 11.51 -13.69 15.15
C ALA A 276 12.53 -13.76 16.29
N HIS A 277 12.97 -12.59 16.75
CA HIS A 277 13.93 -12.44 17.85
C HIS A 277 13.44 -11.39 18.84
N SER A 278 13.69 -11.62 20.12
CA SER A 278 13.41 -10.66 21.18
C SER A 278 14.63 -9.81 21.48
N VAL A 279 14.41 -8.50 21.57
CA VAL A 279 15.43 -7.51 21.96
C VAL A 279 14.92 -6.71 23.15
N THR A 280 15.77 -6.51 24.14
CA THR A 280 15.48 -5.64 25.28
C THR A 280 16.55 -4.58 25.42
N ILE A 281 16.13 -3.32 25.43
CA ILE A 281 16.98 -2.17 25.76
C ILE A 281 16.80 -1.86 27.23
N GLY A 282 17.88 -1.96 28.00
CA GLY A 282 17.86 -1.72 29.44
C GLY A 282 17.57 -0.25 29.78
N ARG A 283 16.84 -0.04 30.86
CA ARG A 283 16.47 1.30 31.37
C ARG A 283 17.67 2.22 31.64
N ASP A 284 18.85 1.66 31.85
CA ASP A 284 20.08 2.37 32.18
C ASP A 284 20.80 2.94 30.95
N VAL A 285 20.26 2.79 29.76
CA VAL A 285 20.71 3.55 28.57
C VAL A 285 20.45 5.03 28.82
N VAL A 286 21.49 5.87 28.64
CA VAL A 286 21.48 7.28 29.04
C VAL A 286 21.53 8.18 27.83
N SER A 287 20.68 9.23 27.82
CA SER A 287 20.74 10.30 26.82
C SER A 287 21.98 11.18 26.98
N LYS A 288 22.29 11.98 25.95
CA LYS A 288 23.35 12.98 26.01
C LYS A 288 23.17 13.94 27.20
N ASN A 289 21.94 14.22 27.57
CA ASN A 289 21.58 15.12 28.69
C ASN A 289 21.55 14.42 30.06
N GLY A 290 21.82 13.11 30.11
CA GLY A 290 21.90 12.36 31.36
C GLY A 290 20.59 11.70 31.80
N GLN A 291 19.54 11.78 31.01
CA GLN A 291 18.28 11.13 31.30
C GLN A 291 18.36 9.62 31.02
N LYS A 292 17.64 8.83 31.79
CA LYS A 292 17.49 7.39 31.61
C LYS A 292 16.09 7.06 31.10
N LEU A 293 15.94 5.91 30.45
CA LEU A 293 14.62 5.39 30.15
C LEU A 293 13.83 5.16 31.46
N LYS A 294 12.52 5.39 31.41
CA LYS A 294 11.62 5.15 32.54
C LYS A 294 11.62 3.68 32.94
N GLU A 295 11.61 2.83 31.96
CA GLU A 295 11.67 1.37 32.10
C GLU A 295 12.45 0.72 30.95
N SER A 296 12.76 -0.56 31.07
CA SER A 296 13.38 -1.29 29.97
C SER A 296 12.39 -1.48 28.84
N TYR A 297 12.82 -1.25 27.61
CA TYR A 297 12.03 -1.40 26.41
C TYR A 297 12.28 -2.76 25.75
N SER A 298 11.24 -3.58 25.62
CA SER A 298 11.33 -4.92 25.00
C SER A 298 10.42 -5.00 23.78
N PHE A 299 10.93 -5.57 22.71
CA PHE A 299 10.18 -5.77 21.46
C PHE A 299 10.61 -7.06 20.76
N THR A 300 9.76 -7.54 19.88
CA THR A 300 10.07 -8.67 18.98
C THR A 300 10.26 -8.13 17.57
N ILE A 301 11.31 -8.58 16.89
CA ILE A 301 11.62 -8.16 15.54
C ILE A 301 11.85 -9.38 14.64
N THR A 302 11.37 -9.31 13.41
CA THR A 302 11.59 -10.37 12.42
C THR A 302 12.75 -10.02 11.53
N LEU A 303 13.82 -10.82 11.60
CA LEU A 303 14.99 -10.62 10.75
C LEU A 303 14.81 -11.37 9.42
N PRO A 304 15.11 -10.71 8.28
CA PRO A 304 14.87 -11.28 6.97
C PRO A 304 15.80 -12.45 6.66
N SER A 305 15.26 -13.47 5.99
CA SER A 305 16.08 -14.49 5.34
C SER A 305 16.80 -13.89 4.11
N ARG A 306 17.98 -14.46 3.77
CA ARG A 306 18.62 -14.10 2.49
C ARG A 306 17.71 -14.56 1.35
N THR A 307 17.16 -13.62 0.60
CA THR A 307 16.66 -13.93 -0.74
C THR A 307 17.89 -13.99 -1.66
N PRO A 308 18.17 -15.12 -2.33
CA PRO A 308 19.25 -15.18 -3.31
C PRO A 308 18.99 -14.16 -4.41
N SER A 309 19.78 -13.11 -4.48
CA SER A 309 19.73 -12.18 -5.61
C SER A 309 20.80 -12.60 -6.61
N ILE A 310 20.39 -13.03 -7.79
CA ILE A 310 21.29 -13.20 -8.94
C ILE A 310 21.41 -11.80 -9.56
N ARG A 311 22.57 -11.18 -9.44
CA ARG A 311 22.91 -10.00 -10.24
C ARG A 311 23.53 -10.51 -11.54
N PHE A 312 22.84 -10.23 -12.66
CA PHE A 312 23.38 -10.42 -14.00
C PHE A 312 24.27 -9.22 -14.38
#